data_3ebc86c908e3609bd68c6bf9cd099893
#
_entry.id   3ebc86c908e3609bd68c6bf9cd099893
#
_cell.length_a   1.000
_cell.length_b   1.000
_cell.length_c   1.000
_cell.angle_alpha   90.00
_cell.angle_beta   90.00
_cell.angle_gamma   90.00
#
_symmetry.space_group_name_H-M   'P 1'
#
loop_
_entity.id
_entity.type
_entity.pdbx_description
1 polymer ?
#
loop_
_entity_poly.entity_id
_entity_poly.type
_entity_poly.pdbx_seq_one_letter_code
_entity_poly.pdbx_strand_id
1 'polypeptide(L)'
;MRKRNLIIDFKDSLQKNTTYVINFGKAIVDVNEANAMKNFTYVFSTGPHIDSLSITGTVTNTQTLEKEKDVTVMLFPLNKDSLFYKKKKPSIFATTDSSGNFSLNNLREDKYTIYALKEASPNKLYDNETELIAFIKDTILRSKFYRRRHSIIKR
;
A
#
# COMPACT_ATOMS: atom_id res chain seq x y z
N MET A 1 34.80 12.86 8.38
CA MET A 1 33.54 12.08 8.21
C MET A 1 32.71 12.75 7.12
N ARG A 2 32.50 12.14 5.95
CA ARG A 2 31.61 12.69 4.93
C ARG A 2 30.16 12.54 5.41
N LYS A 3 29.45 13.65 5.65
CA LYS A 3 28.00 13.63 5.92
C LYS A 3 27.29 13.11 4.68
N ARG A 4 26.49 12.08 4.82
CA ARG A 4 25.65 11.55 3.74
C ARG A 4 24.22 12.05 3.98
N ASN A 5 23.71 12.79 3.02
CA ASN A 5 22.35 13.34 3.08
C ASN A 5 21.52 12.67 2.00
N LEU A 6 20.29 12.29 2.35
CA LEU A 6 19.26 11.93 1.40
C LEU A 6 18.40 13.17 1.20
N ILE A 7 18.31 13.64 -0.04
CA ILE A 7 17.44 14.76 -0.42
C ILE A 7 16.26 14.18 -1.17
N ILE A 8 15.06 14.59 -0.79
CA ILE A 8 13.81 14.16 -1.43
C ILE A 8 13.11 15.40 -1.96
N ASP A 9 13.00 15.49 -3.28
CA ASP A 9 12.30 16.56 -3.97
C ASP A 9 10.90 16.09 -4.38
N PHE A 10 9.89 16.84 -3.96
CA PHE A 10 8.50 16.59 -4.35
C PHE A 10 8.20 17.36 -5.64
N LYS A 11 7.74 16.65 -6.68
CA LYS A 11 7.37 17.27 -7.97
C LYS A 11 6.11 18.10 -7.85
N ASP A 12 5.18 17.66 -6.99
CA ASP A 12 3.90 18.33 -6.75
C ASP A 12 3.88 18.97 -5.37
N SER A 13 3.12 20.03 -5.23
CA SER A 13 2.91 20.69 -3.94
C SER A 13 2.22 19.74 -2.95
N LEU A 14 2.74 19.68 -1.74
CA LEU A 14 2.15 18.88 -0.67
C LEU A 14 0.79 19.48 -0.25
N GLN A 15 -0.19 18.61 -0.05
CA GLN A 15 -1.51 19.00 0.44
C GLN A 15 -1.44 19.33 1.94
N LYS A 16 -2.20 20.35 2.37
CA LYS A 16 -2.31 20.70 3.80
C LYS A 16 -3.01 19.60 4.59
N ASN A 17 -2.67 19.47 5.86
CA ASN A 17 -3.26 18.51 6.81
C ASN A 17 -3.29 17.07 6.26
N THR A 18 -2.18 16.62 5.68
CA THR A 18 -2.08 15.30 5.04
C THR A 18 -0.87 14.55 5.57
N THR A 19 -1.07 13.29 5.91
CA THR A 19 0.02 12.36 6.25
C THR A 19 0.61 11.75 4.99
N TYR A 20 1.92 11.80 4.89
CA TYR A 20 2.70 11.21 3.81
C TYR A 20 3.54 10.06 4.32
N VAL A 21 3.54 8.97 3.58
CA VAL A 21 4.35 7.79 3.85
C VAL A 21 5.29 7.57 2.68
N ILE A 22 6.58 7.71 2.90
CA ILE A 22 7.62 7.43 1.91
C ILE A 22 8.14 6.03 2.18
N ASN A 23 7.84 5.10 1.30
CA ASN A 23 8.35 3.74 1.36
C ASN A 23 9.58 3.61 0.46
N PHE A 24 10.73 3.38 1.06
CA PHE A 24 11.99 3.27 0.32
C PHE A 24 12.20 1.88 -0.30
N GLY A 25 11.37 0.89 0.06
CA GLY A 25 11.52 -0.47 -0.45
C GLY A 25 12.91 -1.03 -0.14
N LYS A 26 13.69 -1.27 -1.20
CA LYS A 26 15.08 -1.73 -1.13
C LYS A 26 16.10 -0.65 -1.55
N ALA A 27 15.68 0.61 -1.67
CA ALA A 27 16.53 1.67 -2.19
C ALA A 27 17.63 2.12 -1.21
N ILE A 28 17.41 1.90 0.09
CA ILE A 28 18.43 2.20 1.11
C ILE A 28 19.24 0.93 1.34
N VAL A 29 20.50 0.99 0.98
CA VAL A 29 21.46 -0.10 1.18
C VAL A 29 22.66 0.39 1.97
N ASP A 30 23.26 -0.51 2.71
CA ASP A 30 24.51 -0.22 3.36
C ASP A 30 25.66 -0.14 2.34
N VAL A 31 26.71 0.60 2.68
CA VAL A 31 27.76 0.97 1.73
C VAL A 31 28.80 -0.13 1.54
N ASN A 32 28.99 -0.99 2.54
CA ASN A 32 30.07 -1.95 2.53
C ASN A 32 29.60 -3.29 1.94
N GLU A 33 28.43 -3.76 2.37
CA GLU A 33 27.92 -5.09 2.02
C GLU A 33 26.72 -5.04 1.07
N ALA A 34 26.24 -3.83 0.72
CA ALA A 34 25.05 -3.60 -0.10
C ALA A 34 23.76 -4.26 0.48
N ASN A 35 23.73 -4.53 1.77
CA ASN A 35 22.54 -5.07 2.45
C ASN A 35 21.42 -4.04 2.41
N ALA A 36 20.27 -4.42 1.83
CA ALA A 36 19.11 -3.54 1.76
C ALA A 36 18.41 -3.44 3.11
N MET A 37 18.13 -2.20 3.55
CA MET A 37 17.25 -1.93 4.67
C MET A 37 15.82 -2.26 4.25
N LYS A 38 15.30 -3.39 4.70
CA LYS A 38 13.96 -3.86 4.33
C LYS A 38 12.88 -3.03 5.02
N ASN A 39 11.86 -2.66 4.25
CA ASN A 39 10.63 -2.02 4.75
C ASN A 39 10.83 -0.69 5.51
N PHE A 40 11.91 0.04 5.23
CA PHE A 40 12.08 1.36 5.82
C PHE A 40 11.06 2.33 5.25
N THR A 41 10.30 2.95 6.15
CA THR A 41 9.33 3.99 5.81
C THR A 41 9.59 5.24 6.62
N TYR A 42 9.49 6.39 5.97
CA TYR A 42 9.52 7.68 6.62
C TYR A 42 8.11 8.29 6.57
N VAL A 43 7.58 8.64 7.75
CA VAL A 43 6.23 9.17 7.88
C VAL A 43 6.30 10.59 8.41
N PHE A 44 5.62 11.51 7.76
CA PHE A 44 5.49 12.90 8.22
C PHE A 44 4.09 13.45 7.87
N SER A 45 3.72 14.55 8.51
CA SER A 45 2.47 15.26 8.23
C SER A 45 2.72 16.72 7.94
N THR A 46 1.93 17.29 7.05
CA THR A 46 1.85 18.74 6.80
C THR A 46 0.84 19.43 7.72
N GLY A 47 0.24 18.69 8.63
CA GLY A 47 -0.68 19.16 9.66
C GLY A 47 -0.19 18.83 11.07
N PRO A 48 -0.99 19.16 12.10
CA PRO A 48 -0.60 18.98 13.50
C PRO A 48 -0.60 17.51 13.95
N HIS A 49 -1.17 16.60 13.17
CA HIS A 49 -1.31 15.19 13.52
C HIS A 49 -0.87 14.26 12.39
N ILE A 50 -0.34 13.10 12.77
CA ILE A 50 -0.10 11.98 11.86
C ILE A 50 -1.32 11.05 11.93
N ASP A 51 -1.87 10.68 10.78
CA ASP A 51 -2.95 9.71 10.71
C ASP A 51 -2.46 8.34 11.22
N SER A 52 -3.27 7.65 12.02
CA SER A 52 -2.88 6.44 12.73
C SER A 52 -3.76 5.22 12.46
N LEU A 53 -4.75 5.34 11.58
CA LEU A 53 -5.60 4.22 11.25
C LEU A 53 -4.84 3.20 10.39
N SER A 54 -5.24 1.94 10.50
CA SER A 54 -4.63 0.84 9.73
C SER A 54 -5.67 -0.15 9.22
N ILE A 55 -5.37 -0.78 8.10
CA ILE A 55 -6.10 -1.93 7.56
C ILE A 55 -5.11 -3.09 7.46
N THR A 56 -5.46 -4.21 8.08
CA THR A 56 -4.68 -5.44 8.01
C THR A 56 -5.55 -6.56 7.50
N GLY A 57 -4.96 -7.53 6.83
CA GLY A 57 -5.69 -8.68 6.32
C GLY A 57 -4.75 -9.73 5.74
N THR A 58 -5.36 -10.75 5.13
CA THR A 58 -4.65 -11.84 4.47
C THR A 58 -5.24 -12.01 3.07
N VAL A 59 -4.39 -12.24 2.09
CA VAL A 59 -4.78 -12.59 0.73
C VAL A 59 -4.71 -14.10 0.57
N THR A 60 -5.81 -14.70 0.12
CA THR A 60 -5.94 -16.13 -0.08
C THR A 60 -6.40 -16.41 -1.51
N ASN A 61 -5.80 -17.36 -2.18
CA ASN A 61 -6.23 -17.85 -3.49
C ASN A 61 -7.51 -18.66 -3.32
N THR A 62 -8.56 -18.33 -4.07
CA THR A 62 -9.86 -19.01 -3.94
C THR A 62 -9.89 -20.41 -4.54
N GLN A 63 -8.98 -20.71 -5.44
CA GLN A 63 -8.91 -22.04 -6.08
C GLN A 63 -8.09 -23.03 -5.25
N THR A 64 -6.90 -22.58 -4.78
CA THR A 64 -5.97 -23.43 -4.03
C THR A 64 -6.16 -23.36 -2.52
N LEU A 65 -6.91 -22.34 -2.02
CA LEU A 65 -7.08 -22.00 -0.60
C LEU A 65 -5.76 -21.66 0.12
N GLU A 66 -4.69 -21.49 -0.64
CA GLU A 66 -3.39 -21.12 -0.09
C GLU A 66 -3.27 -19.60 0.08
N LYS A 67 -2.42 -19.21 1.00
CA LYS A 67 -2.08 -17.81 1.24
C LYS A 67 -1.12 -17.31 0.17
N GLU A 68 -1.42 -16.14 -0.39
CA GLU A 68 -0.67 -15.58 -1.52
C GLU A 68 0.35 -14.54 -1.06
N LYS A 69 1.62 -14.83 -1.28
CA LYS A 69 2.74 -13.88 -1.08
C LYS A 69 2.95 -12.99 -2.31
N ASP A 70 3.65 -11.90 -2.10
CA ASP A 70 4.06 -10.96 -3.17
C ASP A 70 2.86 -10.38 -3.96
N VAL A 71 1.69 -10.27 -3.30
CA VAL A 71 0.50 -9.62 -3.84
C VAL A 71 0.49 -8.16 -3.45
N THR A 72 0.32 -7.26 -4.40
CA THR A 72 0.16 -5.83 -4.15
C THR A 72 -1.28 -5.53 -3.74
N VAL A 73 -1.47 -5.13 -2.48
CA VAL A 73 -2.77 -4.68 -1.96
C VAL A 73 -2.83 -3.17 -2.02
N MET A 74 -3.86 -2.64 -2.69
CA MET A 74 -4.01 -1.23 -3.01
C MET A 74 -5.27 -0.67 -2.40
N LEU A 75 -5.21 0.56 -1.88
CA LEU A 75 -6.38 1.32 -1.43
C LEU A 75 -6.58 2.56 -2.29
N PHE A 76 -7.83 2.78 -2.64
CA PHE A 76 -8.27 4.00 -3.30
C PHE A 76 -9.36 4.67 -2.44
N PRO A 77 -9.22 5.96 -2.11
CA PRO A 77 -10.33 6.72 -1.55
C PRO A 77 -11.54 6.64 -2.48
N LEU A 78 -12.75 6.51 -1.93
CA LEU A 78 -13.97 6.28 -2.72
C LEU A 78 -14.19 7.35 -3.81
N ASN A 79 -13.84 8.60 -3.52
CA ASN A 79 -13.92 9.70 -4.46
C ASN A 79 -12.86 9.65 -5.60
N LYS A 80 -11.89 8.73 -5.51
CA LYS A 80 -10.80 8.53 -6.48
C LYS A 80 -10.76 7.11 -7.05
N ASP A 81 -11.79 6.30 -6.82
CA ASP A 81 -11.81 4.89 -7.24
C ASP A 81 -11.66 4.70 -8.74
N SER A 82 -12.15 5.65 -9.53
CA SER A 82 -11.94 5.66 -10.99
C SER A 82 -10.45 5.68 -11.42
N LEU A 83 -9.52 5.90 -10.49
CA LEU A 83 -8.09 5.90 -10.79
C LEU A 83 -7.55 4.50 -11.10
N PHE A 84 -8.14 3.45 -10.53
CA PHE A 84 -7.75 2.07 -10.82
C PHE A 84 -7.95 1.74 -12.31
N TYR A 85 -9.14 2.01 -12.83
CA TYR A 85 -9.48 1.77 -14.24
C TYR A 85 -8.75 2.67 -15.24
N LYS A 86 -8.21 3.80 -14.77
CA LYS A 86 -7.43 4.73 -15.60
C LYS A 86 -5.93 4.41 -15.63
N LYS A 87 -5.52 3.22 -15.20
CA LYS A 87 -4.12 2.78 -15.14
C LYS A 87 -3.21 3.76 -14.37
N LYS A 88 -3.72 4.34 -13.30
CA LYS A 88 -2.92 5.18 -12.42
C LYS A 88 -2.38 4.37 -11.25
N LYS A 89 -1.11 4.59 -10.93
CA LYS A 89 -0.46 3.94 -9.78
C LYS A 89 -1.15 4.32 -8.47
N PRO A 90 -1.35 3.34 -7.57
CA PRO A 90 -1.90 3.62 -6.25
C PRO A 90 -0.93 4.47 -5.43
N SER A 91 -1.47 5.38 -4.63
CA SER A 91 -0.69 6.13 -3.64
C SER A 91 -0.61 5.39 -2.28
N ILE A 92 -1.56 4.48 -2.03
CA ILE A 92 -1.63 3.71 -0.79
C ILE A 92 -1.59 2.22 -1.17
N PHE A 93 -0.51 1.55 -0.82
CA PHE A 93 -0.34 0.13 -1.13
C PHE A 93 0.57 -0.56 -0.12
N ALA A 94 0.45 -1.88 -0.02
CA ALA A 94 1.37 -2.77 0.68
C ALA A 94 1.53 -4.06 -0.12
N THR A 95 2.60 -4.80 0.12
CA THR A 95 2.82 -6.13 -0.46
C THR A 95 2.63 -7.18 0.62
N THR A 96 2.01 -8.30 0.29
CA THR A 96 1.83 -9.42 1.22
C THR A 96 3.17 -10.09 1.54
N ASP A 97 3.32 -10.50 2.78
CA ASP A 97 4.46 -11.29 3.26
C ASP A 97 4.37 -12.76 2.83
N SER A 98 5.33 -13.59 3.27
CA SER A 98 5.38 -15.03 3.00
C SER A 98 4.16 -15.80 3.55
N SER A 99 3.44 -15.25 4.49
CA SER A 99 2.21 -15.78 5.07
C SER A 99 0.95 -15.18 4.46
N GLY A 100 1.07 -14.40 3.39
CA GLY A 100 -0.03 -13.74 2.72
C GLY A 100 -0.63 -12.55 3.47
N ASN A 101 -0.01 -12.11 4.57
CA ASN A 101 -0.53 -11.01 5.36
C ASN A 101 -0.06 -9.66 4.81
N PHE A 102 -0.91 -8.64 4.96
CA PHE A 102 -0.58 -7.26 4.64
C PHE A 102 -0.99 -6.31 5.76
N SER A 103 -0.33 -5.16 5.79
CA SER A 103 -0.67 -4.04 6.67
C SER A 103 -0.53 -2.72 5.92
N LEU A 104 -1.61 -1.95 5.90
CA LEU A 104 -1.68 -0.59 5.36
C LEU A 104 -1.86 0.35 6.55
N ASN A 105 -0.87 1.16 6.83
CA ASN A 105 -0.80 2.01 8.02
C ASN A 105 -0.90 3.49 7.67
N ASN A 106 -1.04 4.33 8.68
CA ASN A 106 -1.12 5.79 8.56
C ASN A 106 -2.24 6.27 7.63
N LEU A 107 -3.38 5.58 7.73
CA LEU A 107 -4.55 5.91 6.93
C LEU A 107 -5.35 7.02 7.60
N ARG A 108 -5.80 7.95 6.77
CA ARG A 108 -6.79 8.95 7.17
C ARG A 108 -8.15 8.29 7.40
N GLU A 109 -8.97 8.92 8.22
CA GLU A 109 -10.37 8.55 8.34
C GLU A 109 -11.11 8.86 7.03
N ASP A 110 -11.50 7.82 6.30
CA ASP A 110 -12.17 7.92 5.00
C ASP A 110 -12.81 6.58 4.61
N LYS A 111 -13.52 6.59 3.48
CA LYS A 111 -14.06 5.42 2.81
C LYS A 111 -13.11 4.98 1.71
N TYR A 112 -12.79 3.70 1.69
CA TYR A 112 -11.84 3.13 0.74
C TYR A 112 -12.43 1.94 -0.01
N THR A 113 -12.04 1.80 -1.27
CA THR A 113 -12.10 0.54 -2.01
C THR A 113 -10.73 -0.14 -1.94
N ILE A 114 -10.74 -1.47 -1.85
CA ILE A 114 -9.52 -2.27 -1.75
C ILE A 114 -9.44 -3.24 -2.92
N TYR A 115 -8.27 -3.30 -3.50
CA TYR A 115 -7.91 -4.25 -4.55
C TYR A 115 -6.65 -5.01 -4.17
N ALA A 116 -6.54 -6.25 -4.63
CA ALA A 116 -5.32 -7.03 -4.52
C ALA A 116 -4.93 -7.51 -5.91
N LEU A 117 -3.68 -7.29 -6.30
CA LEU A 117 -3.14 -7.58 -7.62
C LEU A 117 -1.91 -8.48 -7.49
N LYS A 118 -1.97 -9.66 -8.12
CA LYS A 118 -0.81 -10.54 -8.31
C LYS A 118 -0.22 -10.20 -9.67
N GLU A 119 0.83 -9.40 -9.65
CA GLU A 119 1.45 -8.86 -10.84
C GLU A 119 2.42 -9.86 -11.49
N ALA A 120 2.45 -9.88 -12.81
CA ALA A 120 3.52 -10.54 -13.58
C ALA A 120 4.78 -9.65 -13.58
N SER A 121 4.61 -8.32 -13.60
CA SER A 121 5.66 -7.31 -13.50
C SER A 121 5.31 -6.31 -12.42
N PRO A 122 6.20 -6.00 -11.47
CA PRO A 122 5.87 -5.19 -10.27
C PRO A 122 5.75 -3.69 -10.59
N ASN A 123 4.79 -3.32 -11.44
CA ASN A 123 4.53 -1.94 -11.85
C ASN A 123 3.36 -1.28 -11.12
N LYS A 124 2.59 -2.05 -10.34
CA LYS A 124 1.39 -1.66 -9.58
C LYS A 124 0.24 -1.18 -10.47
N LEU A 125 0.15 -1.76 -11.66
CA LEU A 125 -0.92 -1.50 -12.62
C LEU A 125 -1.51 -2.82 -13.08
N TYR A 126 -2.82 -2.89 -13.18
CA TYR A 126 -3.48 -3.98 -13.87
C TYR A 126 -3.45 -3.68 -15.38
N ASP A 127 -2.52 -4.28 -16.07
CA ASP A 127 -2.26 -4.03 -17.49
C ASP A 127 -2.16 -5.30 -18.35
N ASN A 128 -2.25 -6.47 -17.73
CA ASN A 128 -2.19 -7.76 -18.38
C ASN A 128 -3.34 -8.66 -17.90
N GLU A 129 -4.05 -9.31 -18.83
CA GLU A 129 -5.16 -10.23 -18.53
C GLU A 129 -4.71 -11.49 -17.78
N THR A 130 -3.43 -11.83 -17.80
CA THR A 130 -2.87 -12.94 -17.03
C THR A 130 -2.67 -12.61 -15.55
N GLU A 131 -2.75 -11.35 -15.17
CA GLU A 131 -2.63 -10.92 -13.79
C GLU A 131 -3.89 -11.26 -13.01
N LEU A 132 -3.68 -11.69 -11.78
CA LEU A 132 -4.80 -12.08 -10.94
C LEU A 132 -5.21 -10.90 -10.06
N ILE A 133 -6.48 -10.53 -10.16
CA ILE A 133 -7.05 -9.42 -9.42
C ILE A 133 -8.13 -9.89 -8.45
N ALA A 134 -8.17 -9.28 -7.28
CA ALA A 134 -9.25 -9.45 -6.31
C ALA A 134 -9.71 -8.10 -5.79
N PHE A 135 -10.95 -8.01 -5.37
CA PHE A 135 -11.53 -6.82 -4.76
C PHE A 135 -12.60 -7.20 -3.75
N ILE A 136 -12.89 -6.27 -2.83
CA ILE A 136 -14.04 -6.38 -1.93
C ILE A 136 -15.13 -5.46 -2.49
N LYS A 137 -16.33 -6.00 -2.70
CA LYS A 137 -17.48 -5.25 -3.22
C LYS A 137 -17.88 -4.10 -2.29
N ASP A 138 -17.78 -4.32 -1.00
CA ASP A 138 -18.17 -3.34 0.00
C ASP A 138 -17.06 -2.32 0.24
N THR A 139 -17.47 -1.08 0.42
CA THR A 139 -16.57 0.00 0.82
C THR A 139 -16.08 -0.23 2.24
N ILE A 140 -14.79 -0.10 2.46
CA ILE A 140 -14.21 -0.15 3.80
C ILE A 140 -14.28 1.24 4.42
N LEU A 141 -15.12 1.38 5.45
CA LEU A 141 -15.12 2.57 6.29
C LEU A 141 -14.05 2.42 7.36
N ARG A 142 -13.09 3.34 7.43
CA ARG A 142 -12.19 3.45 8.57
C ARG A 142 -12.47 4.69 9.38
N SER A 143 -12.88 4.44 10.63
CA SER A 143 -13.01 5.46 11.67
C SER A 143 -12.27 4.99 12.91
N LYS A 144 -11.96 5.90 13.82
CA LYS A 144 -11.28 5.60 15.10
C LYS A 144 -12.02 4.55 15.95
N PHE A 145 -13.29 4.28 15.64
CA PHE A 145 -14.18 3.40 16.45
C PHE A 145 -14.45 2.04 15.82
N TYR A 146 -13.86 1.71 14.63
CA TYR A 146 -14.23 0.48 13.93
C TYR A 146 -13.01 -0.39 13.59
N ARG A 147 -12.87 -1.56 14.27
CA ARG A 147 -11.91 -2.61 13.93
C ARG A 147 -12.64 -3.81 13.32
N ARG A 148 -12.52 -4.04 12.01
CA ARG A 148 -12.86 -5.32 11.38
C ARG A 148 -11.62 -5.96 10.78
N ARG A 149 -11.46 -7.28 10.98
CA ARG A 149 -10.53 -8.09 10.19
C ARG A 149 -11.25 -8.48 8.90
N HIS A 150 -10.63 -8.22 7.76
CA HIS A 150 -11.17 -8.61 6.46
C HIS A 150 -10.25 -9.65 5.84
N SER A 151 -10.83 -10.76 5.37
CA SER A 151 -10.18 -11.68 4.43
C SER A 151 -10.59 -11.27 3.02
N ILE A 152 -9.62 -11.08 2.14
CA ILE A 152 -9.86 -10.77 0.72
C ILE A 152 -9.95 -12.08 -0.01
N ILE A 153 -11.11 -12.34 -0.61
CA ILE A 153 -11.37 -13.52 -1.42
C ILE A 153 -11.28 -13.09 -2.89
N LYS A 154 -10.49 -13.82 -3.67
CA LYS A 154 -10.32 -13.66 -5.09
C LYS A 154 -11.44 -14.41 -5.83
N ARG A 155 -12.05 -13.81 -6.84
CA ARG A 155 -12.80 -14.48 -7.90
C ARG A 155 -11.98 -14.52 -9.17
#